data_d81a9531c4133318f5b50763d83a34ca
#
_entry.id   d81a9531c4133318f5b50763d83a34ca
#
_cell.length_a   1.000
_cell.length_b   1.000
_cell.length_c   1.000
_cell.angle_alpha   90.00
_cell.angle_beta   90.00
_cell.angle_gamma   90.00
#
_symmetry.space_group_name_H-M   'P 1'
#
loop_
_entity.id
_entity.type
_entity.pdbx_description
1 polymer ?
#
loop_
_entity_poly.entity_id
_entity_poly.type
_entity_poly.pdbx_seq_one_letter_code
_entity_poly.pdbx_strand_id
1 'polypeptide(L)'
;MTTDILNISEEQLVDYSKAHNEPSWMTELRKKALKLTETLEMPKPDKTKLRKWDFDSFKQHDVKGDVYQSLSQLPESVREIIDVDHSKNLVIQHNNTIAYTQVDDNASKDGVIVEGLADALMNHSDLVQKYFMKDAVTVDEHRITALHTALVNGGVFVYVPKNVVVEHPVQYVVLHDDENASFYNHVIIVTEESAEVTYVENYLSNASGEGNQLNIISEVIAGANSNITYGSVDYMDKGFTGHIIRRGITEADASINWALGLMNEGSQIIDNTTNLFGDRSTSSLKSVVVGTGEQKINLTSKIVQYGKETDGYILKHGVMKEHASSVFNGIGYIKHGRTKSIANQESRVLMLSEHARGDANPILLIDEDDVQAGHAASVGRVDPDQLYYLMSRGISQREAERLVIHGFLDPVVRELPIEDVKRQLREVIERKVSK
;
A
#
# COMPACT_ATOMS: atom_id res chain seq x y z
N MET A 1 -2.78 1.52 37.56
CA MET A 1 -3.66 2.45 36.86
C MET A 1 -3.48 2.10 35.37
N THR A 2 -4.37 1.25 34.86
CA THR A 2 -4.49 1.00 33.43
C THR A 2 -5.05 2.28 32.84
N THR A 3 -4.19 3.08 32.21
CA THR A 3 -4.65 4.13 31.32
C THR A 3 -5.29 3.43 30.14
N ASP A 4 -6.61 3.52 30.02
CA ASP A 4 -7.32 3.19 28.78
C ASP A 4 -6.75 4.08 27.67
N ILE A 5 -5.75 3.57 26.99
CA ILE A 5 -5.02 4.29 25.93
C ILE A 5 -5.89 4.39 24.68
N LEU A 6 -6.84 3.47 24.57
CA LEU A 6 -7.83 3.41 23.48
C LEU A 6 -9.22 3.60 24.06
N ASN A 7 -10.01 4.51 23.50
CA ASN A 7 -11.41 4.72 23.87
C ASN A 7 -12.34 3.59 23.38
N ILE A 8 -11.86 2.35 23.29
CA ILE A 8 -12.66 1.20 22.86
C ILE A 8 -12.54 0.06 23.89
N SER A 9 -13.68 -0.50 24.28
CA SER A 9 -13.74 -1.65 25.19
C SER A 9 -13.84 -2.98 24.44
N GLU A 10 -13.49 -4.07 25.12
CA GLU A 10 -13.68 -5.43 24.57
C GLU A 10 -15.18 -5.68 24.24
N GLU A 11 -16.12 -5.13 25.03
CA GLU A 11 -17.56 -5.23 24.80
C GLU A 11 -17.98 -4.57 23.49
N GLN A 12 -17.47 -3.36 23.19
CA GLN A 12 -17.75 -2.67 21.93
C GLN A 12 -17.25 -3.45 20.72
N LEU A 13 -16.08 -4.12 20.79
CA LEU A 13 -15.58 -4.99 19.73
C LEU A 13 -16.46 -6.22 19.52
N VAL A 14 -16.93 -6.83 20.62
CA VAL A 14 -17.87 -7.97 20.54
C VAL A 14 -19.19 -7.54 19.91
N ASP A 15 -19.72 -6.38 20.27
CA ASP A 15 -20.96 -5.87 19.70
C ASP A 15 -20.80 -5.50 18.22
N TYR A 16 -19.65 -4.93 17.83
CA TYR A 16 -19.30 -4.73 16.41
C TYR A 16 -19.29 -6.04 15.64
N SER A 17 -18.57 -7.06 16.15
CA SER A 17 -18.50 -8.38 15.51
C SER A 17 -19.89 -9.04 15.34
N LYS A 18 -20.76 -8.91 16.36
CA LYS A 18 -22.14 -9.41 16.28
C LYS A 18 -22.97 -8.66 15.25
N ALA A 19 -22.87 -7.32 15.22
CA ALA A 19 -23.61 -6.50 14.28
C ALA A 19 -23.25 -6.78 12.81
N HIS A 20 -21.99 -7.22 12.57
CA HIS A 20 -21.47 -7.56 11.24
C HIS A 20 -21.48 -9.06 10.95
N ASN A 21 -22.07 -9.90 11.82
CA ASN A 21 -22.12 -11.36 11.69
C ASN A 21 -20.75 -12.01 11.48
N GLU A 22 -19.71 -11.44 12.10
CA GLU A 22 -18.36 -11.98 11.99
C GLU A 22 -18.27 -13.39 12.60
N PRO A 23 -17.45 -14.30 12.02
CA PRO A 23 -17.23 -15.63 12.59
C PRO A 23 -16.55 -15.51 13.96
N SER A 24 -16.81 -16.49 14.82
CA SER A 24 -16.33 -16.49 16.21
C SER A 24 -14.79 -16.35 16.33
N TRP A 25 -14.04 -16.94 15.40
CA TRP A 25 -12.58 -16.84 15.40
C TRP A 25 -12.12 -15.39 15.20
N MET A 26 -12.82 -14.58 14.40
CA MET A 26 -12.50 -13.18 14.17
C MET A 26 -12.77 -12.34 15.43
N THR A 27 -13.90 -12.58 16.09
CA THR A 27 -14.22 -11.95 17.39
C THR A 27 -13.13 -12.22 18.44
N GLU A 28 -12.70 -13.48 18.56
CA GLU A 28 -11.64 -13.85 19.52
C GLU A 28 -10.28 -13.26 19.14
N LEU A 29 -9.99 -13.16 17.83
CA LEU A 29 -8.77 -12.53 17.33
C LEU A 29 -8.76 -11.02 17.66
N ARG A 30 -9.88 -10.30 17.47
CA ARG A 30 -10.01 -8.88 17.85
C ARG A 30 -9.76 -8.67 19.36
N LYS A 31 -10.34 -9.50 20.20
CA LYS A 31 -10.15 -9.45 21.67
C LYS A 31 -8.69 -9.70 22.06
N LYS A 32 -8.05 -10.71 21.44
CA LYS A 32 -6.63 -10.99 21.63
C LYS A 32 -5.78 -9.80 21.19
N ALA A 33 -6.06 -9.24 20.02
CA ALA A 33 -5.35 -8.11 19.46
C ALA A 33 -5.46 -6.86 20.33
N LEU A 34 -6.65 -6.56 20.85
CA LEU A 34 -6.84 -5.44 21.80
C LEU A 34 -5.94 -5.57 23.04
N LYS A 35 -5.85 -6.77 23.63
CA LYS A 35 -4.96 -7.02 24.77
C LYS A 35 -3.48 -6.86 24.41
N LEU A 36 -3.09 -7.25 23.20
CA LEU A 36 -1.71 -7.08 22.73
C LEU A 36 -1.31 -5.60 22.56
N THR A 37 -2.25 -4.70 22.31
CA THR A 37 -1.95 -3.26 22.22
C THR A 37 -1.41 -2.67 23.50
N GLU A 38 -1.68 -3.29 24.66
CA GLU A 38 -1.20 -2.84 25.98
C GLU A 38 0.26 -3.24 26.25
N THR A 39 0.73 -4.30 25.60
CA THR A 39 2.04 -4.92 25.89
C THR A 39 3.08 -4.75 24.81
N LEU A 40 2.63 -4.63 23.53
CA LEU A 40 3.54 -4.48 22.41
C LEU A 40 4.09 -3.05 22.29
N GLU A 41 5.34 -2.98 21.86
CA GLU A 41 5.98 -1.70 21.57
C GLU A 41 5.49 -1.11 20.22
N MET A 42 5.62 0.21 20.10
CA MET A 42 5.45 0.90 18.81
C MET A 42 6.52 0.45 17.80
N PRO A 43 6.23 0.44 16.49
CA PRO A 43 7.26 0.20 15.49
C PRO A 43 8.40 1.22 15.62
N LYS A 44 9.61 0.80 15.24
CA LYS A 44 10.81 1.64 15.32
C LYS A 44 11.38 1.88 13.90
N PRO A 45 10.72 2.71 13.09
CA PRO A 45 11.22 2.99 11.74
C PRO A 45 12.56 3.71 11.79
N ASP A 46 13.49 3.32 10.93
CA ASP A 46 14.83 3.91 10.88
C ASP A 46 14.76 5.42 10.69
N LYS A 47 15.61 6.16 11.41
CA LYS A 47 15.75 7.63 11.37
C LYS A 47 14.46 8.42 11.63
N THR A 48 13.36 7.81 12.10
CA THR A 48 12.10 8.50 12.39
C THR A 48 11.68 8.29 13.83
N LYS A 49 11.45 9.39 14.56
CA LYS A 49 10.97 9.36 15.95
C LYS A 49 9.47 9.57 16.00
N LEU A 50 8.73 8.57 16.49
CA LEU A 50 7.28 8.56 16.49
C LEU A 50 6.61 9.34 17.64
N ARG A 51 7.37 9.93 18.57
CA ARG A 51 6.81 10.59 19.78
C ARG A 51 5.77 11.68 19.51
N LYS A 52 5.75 12.25 18.30
CA LYS A 52 4.83 13.31 17.89
C LYS A 52 3.79 12.83 16.87
N TRP A 53 3.76 11.52 16.62
CA TRP A 53 2.83 10.91 15.69
C TRP A 53 1.71 10.29 16.49
N ASP A 54 0.48 10.62 16.14
CA ASP A 54 -0.69 10.05 16.77
C ASP A 54 -1.12 8.79 16.01
N PHE A 55 -0.97 7.64 16.65
CA PHE A 55 -1.44 6.34 16.15
C PHE A 55 -2.47 5.71 17.08
N ASP A 56 -2.84 6.38 18.15
CA ASP A 56 -3.75 5.86 19.18
C ASP A 56 -5.14 6.51 19.12
N SER A 57 -5.27 7.65 18.43
CA SER A 57 -6.57 8.28 18.20
C SER A 57 -7.34 7.54 17.13
N PHE A 58 -8.60 7.25 17.39
CA PHE A 58 -9.56 6.83 16.38
C PHE A 58 -10.92 7.45 16.70
N LYS A 59 -11.74 7.57 15.66
CA LYS A 59 -13.07 8.18 15.77
C LYS A 59 -14.15 7.08 15.73
N GLN A 60 -15.20 7.26 15.00
CA GLN A 60 -16.27 6.25 14.89
C GLN A 60 -15.78 5.04 14.09
N HIS A 61 -16.05 3.85 14.63
CA HIS A 61 -15.56 2.59 14.06
C HIS A 61 -16.44 2.06 12.93
N ASP A 62 -17.73 2.41 12.92
CA ASP A 62 -18.70 1.96 11.92
C ASP A 62 -19.48 3.17 11.38
N VAL A 63 -18.96 3.77 10.31
CA VAL A 63 -19.60 4.87 9.61
C VAL A 63 -20.12 4.37 8.27
N LYS A 64 -21.42 4.44 8.10
CA LYS A 64 -22.06 3.97 6.86
C LYS A 64 -21.78 4.95 5.72
N GLY A 65 -21.42 4.39 4.57
CA GLY A 65 -21.38 5.07 3.29
C GLY A 65 -22.60 4.74 2.44
N ASP A 66 -22.73 5.44 1.33
CA ASP A 66 -23.78 5.17 0.35
C ASP A 66 -23.56 3.82 -0.35
N VAL A 67 -24.66 3.19 -0.75
CA VAL A 67 -24.67 1.96 -1.56
C VAL A 67 -25.21 2.29 -2.94
N TYR A 68 -24.52 1.88 -3.98
CA TYR A 68 -24.86 2.19 -5.37
C TYR A 68 -25.39 0.96 -6.10
N GLN A 69 -26.41 1.15 -6.95
CA GLN A 69 -27.01 0.06 -7.73
C GLN A 69 -26.41 -0.06 -9.14
N SER A 70 -25.65 0.95 -9.56
CA SER A 70 -25.02 0.98 -10.89
C SER A 70 -23.82 1.93 -10.89
N LEU A 71 -22.89 1.73 -11.84
CA LEU A 71 -21.73 2.59 -12.03
C LEU A 71 -22.08 4.05 -12.30
N SER A 72 -23.25 4.32 -12.91
CA SER A 72 -23.71 5.70 -13.20
C SER A 72 -24.07 6.51 -11.95
N GLN A 73 -24.32 5.84 -10.82
CA GLN A 73 -24.66 6.50 -9.55
C GLN A 73 -23.40 6.84 -8.72
N LEU A 74 -22.23 6.34 -9.11
CA LEU A 74 -20.99 6.60 -8.40
C LEU A 74 -20.62 8.08 -8.42
N PRO A 75 -20.01 8.61 -7.35
CA PRO A 75 -19.46 9.95 -7.33
C PRO A 75 -18.49 10.20 -8.51
N GLU A 76 -18.46 11.44 -9.00
CA GLU A 76 -17.60 11.81 -10.13
C GLU A 76 -16.14 11.50 -9.86
N SER A 77 -15.64 11.78 -8.65
CA SER A 77 -14.28 11.48 -8.22
C SER A 77 -13.90 10.01 -8.34
N VAL A 78 -14.86 9.10 -8.14
CA VAL A 78 -14.67 7.65 -8.32
C VAL A 78 -14.74 7.29 -9.80
N ARG A 79 -15.70 7.87 -10.55
CA ARG A 79 -15.85 7.59 -11.99
C ARG A 79 -14.67 8.05 -12.84
N GLU A 80 -13.97 9.11 -12.43
CA GLU A 80 -12.75 9.59 -13.09
C GLU A 80 -11.58 8.60 -12.97
N ILE A 81 -11.56 7.77 -11.92
CA ILE A 81 -10.47 6.83 -11.64
C ILE A 81 -10.71 5.49 -12.30
N ILE A 82 -11.94 4.99 -12.27
CA ILE A 82 -12.30 3.73 -12.89
C ILE A 82 -12.51 3.92 -14.39
N ASP A 83 -12.06 2.97 -15.19
CA ASP A 83 -12.48 2.87 -16.57
C ASP A 83 -13.85 2.16 -16.61
N VAL A 84 -14.93 2.94 -16.60
CA VAL A 84 -16.30 2.45 -16.49
C VAL A 84 -16.66 1.43 -17.58
N ASP A 85 -16.09 1.58 -18.77
CA ASP A 85 -16.39 0.72 -19.91
C ASP A 85 -15.62 -0.60 -19.87
N HIS A 86 -14.46 -0.64 -19.22
CA HIS A 86 -13.58 -1.81 -19.18
C HIS A 86 -13.43 -2.45 -17.79
N SER A 87 -13.91 -1.80 -16.72
CA SER A 87 -13.87 -2.37 -15.37
C SER A 87 -14.84 -3.54 -15.24
N LYS A 88 -14.32 -4.76 -15.17
CA LYS A 88 -15.10 -6.00 -15.04
C LYS A 88 -15.10 -6.57 -13.63
N ASN A 89 -13.99 -6.41 -12.90
CA ASN A 89 -13.83 -6.84 -11.52
C ASN A 89 -13.63 -5.60 -10.65
N LEU A 90 -14.65 -5.18 -9.93
CA LEU A 90 -14.64 -3.91 -9.21
C LEU A 90 -15.26 -4.06 -7.83
N VAL A 91 -14.57 -3.60 -6.81
CA VAL A 91 -15.10 -3.41 -5.46
C VAL A 91 -14.93 -1.95 -5.08
N ILE A 92 -16.01 -1.31 -4.68
CA ILE A 92 -15.99 0.07 -4.19
C ILE A 92 -16.41 0.08 -2.73
N GLN A 93 -15.57 0.67 -1.90
CA GLN A 93 -15.88 0.95 -0.50
C GLN A 93 -16.12 2.44 -0.32
N HIS A 94 -17.20 2.81 0.36
CA HIS A 94 -17.51 4.17 0.77
C HIS A 94 -17.53 4.24 2.30
N ASN A 95 -16.60 4.96 2.89
CA ASN A 95 -16.27 4.92 4.32
C ASN A 95 -16.06 3.46 4.80
N ASN A 96 -16.92 2.92 5.66
CA ASN A 96 -16.81 1.54 6.14
C ASN A 96 -17.82 0.57 5.48
N THR A 97 -18.44 0.97 4.36
CA THR A 97 -19.45 0.18 3.67
C THR A 97 -18.97 -0.26 2.30
N ILE A 98 -19.13 -1.54 1.95
CA ILE A 98 -18.97 -1.97 0.56
C ILE A 98 -20.14 -1.40 -0.24
N ALA A 99 -19.84 -0.42 -1.06
CA ALA A 99 -20.79 0.41 -1.76
C ALA A 99 -21.24 -0.19 -3.10
N TYR A 100 -20.37 -0.96 -3.74
CA TYR A 100 -20.63 -1.62 -5.01
C TYR A 100 -19.66 -2.78 -5.23
N THR A 101 -20.14 -3.89 -5.79
CA THR A 101 -19.31 -5.02 -6.20
C THR A 101 -19.76 -5.54 -7.56
N GLN A 102 -18.80 -5.78 -8.45
CA GLN A 102 -19.00 -6.40 -9.74
C GLN A 102 -17.84 -7.38 -9.99
N VAL A 103 -18.15 -8.57 -10.47
CA VAL A 103 -17.15 -9.59 -10.86
C VAL A 103 -17.49 -10.11 -12.23
N ASP A 104 -16.49 -10.29 -13.07
CA ASP A 104 -16.66 -10.89 -14.40
C ASP A 104 -17.24 -12.30 -14.31
N ASP A 105 -18.21 -12.62 -15.18
CA ASP A 105 -18.91 -13.90 -15.16
C ASP A 105 -17.97 -15.09 -15.42
N ASN A 106 -16.91 -14.92 -16.22
CA ASN A 106 -15.95 -15.99 -16.48
C ASN A 106 -15.06 -16.19 -15.26
N ALA A 107 -14.56 -15.12 -14.67
CA ALA A 107 -13.78 -15.19 -13.43
C ALA A 107 -14.57 -15.88 -12.30
N SER A 108 -15.85 -15.53 -12.13
CA SER A 108 -16.73 -16.19 -11.14
C SER A 108 -16.95 -17.67 -11.43
N LYS A 109 -17.13 -18.08 -12.69
CA LYS A 109 -17.28 -19.50 -13.09
C LYS A 109 -16.00 -20.30 -12.86
N ASP A 110 -14.84 -19.65 -12.99
CA ASP A 110 -13.53 -20.26 -12.73
C ASP A 110 -13.20 -20.30 -11.22
N GLY A 111 -14.12 -19.83 -10.36
CA GLY A 111 -13.99 -19.87 -8.91
C GLY A 111 -13.17 -18.72 -8.31
N VAL A 112 -12.94 -17.66 -9.07
CA VAL A 112 -12.29 -16.45 -8.55
C VAL A 112 -13.23 -15.76 -7.55
N ILE A 113 -12.70 -15.39 -6.39
CA ILE A 113 -13.42 -14.63 -5.36
C ILE A 113 -12.89 -13.20 -5.36
N VAL A 114 -13.79 -12.23 -5.49
CA VAL A 114 -13.51 -10.79 -5.33
C VAL A 114 -14.65 -10.21 -4.51
N GLU A 115 -14.43 -10.05 -3.22
CA GLU A 115 -15.46 -9.60 -2.28
C GLU A 115 -14.89 -8.59 -1.28
N GLY A 116 -15.74 -7.73 -0.75
CA GLY A 116 -15.41 -6.96 0.44
C GLY A 116 -15.05 -7.89 1.60
N LEU A 117 -14.09 -7.48 2.44
CA LEU A 117 -13.59 -8.34 3.51
C LEU A 117 -14.69 -8.81 4.46
N ALA A 118 -15.67 -7.95 4.77
CA ALA A 118 -16.80 -8.32 5.64
C ALA A 118 -17.65 -9.44 5.03
N ASP A 119 -17.94 -9.39 3.73
CA ASP A 119 -18.68 -10.44 3.03
C ASP A 119 -17.86 -11.73 2.94
N ALA A 120 -16.58 -11.62 2.64
CA ALA A 120 -15.67 -12.75 2.58
C ALA A 120 -15.51 -13.46 3.94
N LEU A 121 -15.53 -12.74 5.05
CA LEU A 121 -15.54 -13.32 6.41
C LEU A 121 -16.77 -14.19 6.66
N MET A 122 -17.92 -13.85 6.07
CA MET A 122 -19.15 -14.62 6.19
C MET A 122 -19.20 -15.79 5.17
N ASN A 123 -18.89 -15.49 3.90
CA ASN A 123 -19.09 -16.43 2.80
C ASN A 123 -17.94 -17.44 2.67
N HIS A 124 -16.71 -17.03 3.03
CA HIS A 124 -15.46 -17.77 2.83
C HIS A 124 -14.61 -17.82 4.11
N SER A 125 -15.26 -17.94 5.28
CA SER A 125 -14.64 -17.81 6.60
C SER A 125 -13.37 -18.63 6.78
N ASP A 126 -13.38 -19.92 6.42
CA ASP A 126 -12.22 -20.80 6.61
C ASP A 126 -11.05 -20.40 5.72
N LEU A 127 -11.36 -19.92 4.50
CA LEU A 127 -10.34 -19.47 3.55
C LEU A 127 -9.70 -18.15 4.02
N VAL A 128 -10.50 -17.19 4.46
CA VAL A 128 -10.00 -15.94 5.02
C VAL A 128 -9.17 -16.23 6.28
N GLN A 129 -9.65 -17.11 7.17
CA GLN A 129 -8.93 -17.48 8.40
C GLN A 129 -7.55 -18.09 8.12
N LYS A 130 -7.39 -18.78 6.99
CA LYS A 130 -6.10 -19.38 6.59
C LYS A 130 -5.03 -18.33 6.35
N TYR A 131 -5.40 -17.15 5.85
CA TYR A 131 -4.43 -16.13 5.41
C TYR A 131 -4.38 -14.89 6.30
N PHE A 132 -5.51 -14.47 6.88
CA PHE A 132 -5.64 -13.23 7.64
C PHE A 132 -4.69 -13.17 8.83
N MET A 133 -3.73 -12.25 8.80
CA MET A 133 -2.76 -11.98 9.88
C MET A 133 -2.00 -13.24 10.35
N LYS A 134 -1.49 -14.03 9.40
CA LYS A 134 -0.79 -15.32 9.65
C LYS A 134 0.66 -15.29 9.20
N ASP A 135 0.89 -15.48 7.90
CA ASP A 135 2.21 -15.76 7.36
C ASP A 135 2.90 -14.49 6.81
N ALA A 136 2.12 -13.59 6.22
CA ALA A 136 2.65 -12.36 5.66
C ALA A 136 2.84 -11.29 6.74
N VAL A 137 1.81 -11.00 7.51
CA VAL A 137 1.85 -10.11 8.68
C VAL A 137 1.28 -10.85 9.89
N THR A 138 1.90 -10.71 11.07
CA THR A 138 1.35 -11.28 12.30
C THR A 138 0.79 -10.21 13.23
N VAL A 139 -0.22 -10.59 14.01
CA VAL A 139 -0.90 -9.68 14.94
C VAL A 139 0.05 -9.08 15.98
N ASP A 140 1.12 -9.77 16.30
CA ASP A 140 2.07 -9.46 17.37
C ASP A 140 3.40 -8.86 16.90
N GLU A 141 3.50 -8.42 15.64
CA GLU A 141 4.73 -7.76 15.15
C GLU A 141 5.04 -6.49 15.96
N HIS A 142 4.03 -5.66 16.19
CA HIS A 142 4.12 -4.44 17.01
C HIS A 142 2.72 -3.91 17.36
N ARG A 143 2.67 -2.88 18.20
CA ARG A 143 1.40 -2.33 18.72
C ARG A 143 0.42 -1.91 17.62
N ILE A 144 0.87 -1.33 16.49
CA ILE A 144 -0.03 -0.87 15.44
C ILE A 144 -0.61 -2.05 14.65
N THR A 145 0.09 -3.18 14.46
CA THR A 145 -0.50 -4.39 13.84
C THR A 145 -1.58 -4.99 14.73
N ALA A 146 -1.36 -5.01 16.04
CA ALA A 146 -2.38 -5.41 17.00
C ALA A 146 -3.59 -4.47 16.97
N LEU A 147 -3.37 -3.16 16.97
CA LEU A 147 -4.42 -2.16 16.86
C LEU A 147 -5.23 -2.32 15.56
N HIS A 148 -4.55 -2.51 14.43
CA HIS A 148 -5.20 -2.79 13.15
C HIS A 148 -6.11 -4.01 13.24
N THR A 149 -5.60 -5.12 13.76
CA THR A 149 -6.37 -6.37 13.87
C THR A 149 -7.59 -6.23 14.77
N ALA A 150 -7.48 -5.46 15.86
CA ALA A 150 -8.62 -5.15 16.72
C ALA A 150 -9.68 -4.30 16.02
N LEU A 151 -9.27 -3.34 15.19
CA LEU A 151 -10.10 -2.28 14.65
C LEU A 151 -10.40 -2.38 13.15
N VAL A 152 -9.94 -3.42 12.44
CA VAL A 152 -10.22 -3.56 10.99
C VAL A 152 -11.70 -3.42 10.70
N ASN A 153 -12.05 -2.50 9.78
CA ASN A 153 -13.42 -2.11 9.49
C ASN A 153 -13.69 -1.88 7.99
N GLY A 154 -12.78 -2.35 7.15
CA GLY A 154 -12.90 -2.31 5.70
C GLY A 154 -11.84 -3.18 5.04
N GLY A 155 -11.95 -3.35 3.75
CA GLY A 155 -10.99 -4.10 2.98
C GLY A 155 -11.58 -4.99 1.89
N VAL A 156 -10.72 -5.72 1.23
CA VAL A 156 -11.09 -6.62 0.13
C VAL A 156 -10.35 -7.94 0.23
N PHE A 157 -11.02 -9.00 -0.16
CA PHE A 157 -10.48 -10.35 -0.30
C PHE A 157 -10.50 -10.77 -1.77
N VAL A 158 -9.33 -11.13 -2.31
CA VAL A 158 -9.17 -11.64 -3.67
C VAL A 158 -8.50 -13.00 -3.61
N TYR A 159 -9.16 -14.00 -4.19
CA TYR A 159 -8.62 -15.36 -4.27
C TYR A 159 -8.73 -15.89 -5.69
N VAL A 160 -7.63 -16.37 -6.23
CA VAL A 160 -7.54 -16.92 -7.60
C VAL A 160 -7.12 -18.38 -7.52
N PRO A 161 -7.99 -19.32 -7.93
CA PRO A 161 -7.71 -20.74 -7.89
C PRO A 161 -6.57 -21.15 -8.83
N LYS A 162 -6.07 -22.37 -8.60
CA LYS A 162 -5.00 -22.98 -9.40
C LYS A 162 -5.29 -22.97 -10.90
N ASN A 163 -4.27 -22.58 -11.70
CA ASN A 163 -4.29 -22.50 -13.17
C ASN A 163 -5.29 -21.47 -13.74
N VAL A 164 -5.80 -20.55 -12.95
CA VAL A 164 -6.70 -19.51 -13.43
C VAL A 164 -5.91 -18.23 -13.70
N VAL A 165 -6.11 -17.66 -14.89
CA VAL A 165 -5.60 -16.34 -15.29
C VAL A 165 -6.78 -15.37 -15.32
N VAL A 166 -6.75 -14.36 -14.46
CA VAL A 166 -7.79 -13.32 -14.43
C VAL A 166 -7.51 -12.31 -15.54
N GLU A 167 -8.33 -12.34 -16.59
CA GLU A 167 -8.11 -11.56 -17.81
C GLU A 167 -8.19 -10.05 -17.56
N HIS A 168 -9.15 -9.61 -16.75
CA HIS A 168 -9.37 -8.19 -16.45
C HIS A 168 -8.86 -7.85 -15.05
N PRO A 169 -8.17 -6.72 -14.87
CA PRO A 169 -7.71 -6.29 -13.55
C PRO A 169 -8.83 -6.26 -12.51
N VAL A 170 -8.51 -6.65 -11.29
CA VAL A 170 -9.35 -6.43 -10.12
C VAL A 170 -9.07 -5.03 -9.60
N GLN A 171 -10.09 -4.18 -9.55
CA GLN A 171 -10.00 -2.82 -9.04
C GLN A 171 -10.69 -2.70 -7.69
N TYR A 172 -10.00 -2.10 -6.73
CA TYR A 172 -10.55 -1.75 -5.42
C TYR A 172 -10.42 -0.25 -5.22
N VAL A 173 -11.54 0.43 -5.06
CA VAL A 173 -11.57 1.88 -4.86
C VAL A 173 -12.21 2.22 -3.53
N VAL A 174 -11.51 2.99 -2.72
CA VAL A 174 -12.02 3.46 -1.43
C VAL A 174 -12.23 4.97 -1.49
N LEU A 175 -13.47 5.40 -1.27
CA LEU A 175 -13.83 6.79 -1.02
C LEU A 175 -14.03 6.99 0.48
N HIS A 176 -13.27 7.89 1.07
CA HIS A 176 -13.39 8.29 2.47
C HIS A 176 -13.75 9.77 2.55
N ASP A 177 -15.01 10.07 2.83
CA ASP A 177 -15.55 11.44 2.81
C ASP A 177 -16.20 11.89 4.12
N ASP A 178 -16.26 11.02 5.14
CA ASP A 178 -16.68 11.37 6.49
C ASP A 178 -15.47 11.55 7.42
N GLU A 179 -15.28 12.78 7.91
CA GLU A 179 -14.19 13.11 8.81
C GLU A 179 -14.23 12.38 10.17
N ASN A 180 -15.39 11.80 10.53
CA ASN A 180 -15.55 11.04 11.75
C ASN A 180 -15.30 9.53 11.58
N ALA A 181 -15.17 9.04 10.36
CA ALA A 181 -14.93 7.62 10.10
C ALA A 181 -13.47 7.25 10.40
N SER A 182 -13.27 6.20 11.19
CA SER A 182 -11.95 5.59 11.36
C SER A 182 -11.62 4.69 10.17
N PHE A 183 -10.34 4.63 9.81
CA PHE A 183 -9.87 3.94 8.62
C PHE A 183 -8.84 2.84 8.93
N TYR A 184 -9.31 1.60 9.02
CA TYR A 184 -8.50 0.40 9.23
C TYR A 184 -8.81 -0.62 8.13
N ASN A 185 -8.06 -0.56 7.03
CA ASN A 185 -8.38 -1.28 5.80
C ASN A 185 -7.44 -2.47 5.59
N HIS A 186 -7.98 -3.66 5.36
CA HIS A 186 -7.20 -4.88 5.21
C HIS A 186 -7.45 -5.54 3.86
N VAL A 187 -6.38 -5.71 3.09
CA VAL A 187 -6.39 -6.33 1.75
C VAL A 187 -5.73 -7.69 1.82
N ILE A 188 -6.38 -8.70 1.29
CA ILE A 188 -5.79 -10.04 1.14
C ILE A 188 -5.89 -10.44 -0.33
N ILE A 189 -4.75 -10.76 -0.95
CA ILE A 189 -4.67 -11.27 -2.32
C ILE A 189 -3.94 -12.59 -2.30
N VAL A 190 -4.59 -13.63 -2.78
CA VAL A 190 -4.04 -14.97 -2.86
C VAL A 190 -4.16 -15.50 -4.27
N THR A 191 -3.06 -15.96 -4.83
CA THR A 191 -3.05 -16.78 -6.05
C THR A 191 -2.55 -18.17 -5.72
N GLU A 192 -3.27 -19.21 -6.15
CA GLU A 192 -2.76 -20.58 -6.06
C GLU A 192 -1.78 -20.88 -7.20
N GLU A 193 -1.28 -22.11 -7.24
CA GLU A 193 -0.29 -22.56 -8.22
C GLU A 193 -0.70 -22.24 -9.66
N SER A 194 0.21 -21.61 -10.43
CA SER A 194 0.04 -21.24 -11.84
C SER A 194 -1.13 -20.29 -12.09
N ALA A 195 -1.54 -19.51 -11.11
CA ALA A 195 -2.57 -18.50 -11.25
C ALA A 195 -1.96 -17.10 -11.52
N GLU A 196 -2.75 -16.24 -12.14
CA GLU A 196 -2.30 -14.87 -12.45
C GLU A 196 -3.41 -13.85 -12.17
N VAL A 197 -3.04 -12.72 -11.56
CA VAL A 197 -3.93 -11.58 -11.33
C VAL A 197 -3.20 -10.25 -11.40
N THR A 198 -3.85 -9.27 -12.00
CA THR A 198 -3.53 -7.86 -11.85
C THR A 198 -4.54 -7.23 -10.89
N TYR A 199 -4.05 -6.61 -9.85
CA TYR A 199 -4.84 -5.91 -8.84
C TYR A 199 -4.44 -4.44 -8.78
N VAL A 200 -5.43 -3.55 -8.69
CA VAL A 200 -5.23 -2.10 -8.57
C VAL A 200 -6.09 -1.56 -7.45
N GLU A 201 -5.49 -0.79 -6.56
CA GLU A 201 -6.23 -0.08 -5.51
C GLU A 201 -6.06 1.43 -5.60
N ASN A 202 -7.09 2.14 -5.19
CA ASN A 202 -7.10 3.59 -5.09
C ASN A 202 -7.73 4.02 -3.77
N TYR A 203 -7.02 4.84 -3.02
CA TYR A 203 -7.51 5.45 -1.80
C TYR A 203 -7.72 6.94 -2.01
N LEU A 204 -8.97 7.39 -1.85
CA LEU A 204 -9.40 8.75 -2.08
C LEU A 204 -10.05 9.32 -0.83
N SER A 205 -9.85 10.60 -0.60
CA SER A 205 -10.52 11.34 0.47
C SER A 205 -11.03 12.67 -0.06
N ASN A 206 -12.26 13.02 0.31
CA ASN A 206 -12.88 14.33 0.09
C ASN A 206 -13.13 15.07 1.40
N ALA A 207 -12.71 14.51 2.54
CA ALA A 207 -12.86 15.10 3.87
C ALA A 207 -11.50 15.28 4.56
N SER A 208 -11.43 16.27 5.44
CA SER A 208 -10.24 16.45 6.29
C SER A 208 -10.03 15.23 7.17
N GLY A 209 -8.82 14.70 7.19
CA GLY A 209 -8.44 13.59 8.07
C GLY A 209 -7.88 14.03 9.42
N GLU A 210 -8.07 15.29 9.84
CA GLU A 210 -7.44 15.83 11.05
C GLU A 210 -7.79 15.01 12.30
N GLY A 211 -6.75 14.52 12.98
CA GLY A 211 -6.86 13.63 14.13
C GLY A 211 -7.33 12.22 13.78
N ASN A 212 -7.25 11.79 12.53
CA ASN A 212 -7.58 10.45 12.10
C ASN A 212 -6.35 9.68 11.60
N GLN A 213 -6.44 8.36 11.65
CA GLN A 213 -5.40 7.47 11.16
C GLN A 213 -5.80 6.85 9.84
N LEU A 214 -4.81 6.70 8.97
CA LEU A 214 -4.88 5.89 7.77
C LEU A 214 -4.09 4.60 8.04
N ASN A 215 -4.77 3.52 8.36
CA ASN A 215 -4.14 2.25 8.69
C ASN A 215 -4.50 1.20 7.63
N ILE A 216 -3.51 0.80 6.84
CA ILE A 216 -3.68 -0.16 5.74
C ILE A 216 -2.72 -1.33 5.96
N ILE A 217 -3.23 -2.56 5.89
CA ILE A 217 -2.42 -3.76 5.80
C ILE A 217 -2.83 -4.54 4.57
N SER A 218 -1.85 -4.86 3.71
CA SER A 218 -2.06 -5.68 2.52
C SER A 218 -1.18 -6.94 2.62
N GLU A 219 -1.81 -8.11 2.57
CA GLU A 219 -1.17 -9.43 2.56
C GLU A 219 -1.30 -10.03 1.16
N VAL A 220 -0.18 -10.27 0.50
CA VAL A 220 -0.13 -10.72 -0.90
C VAL A 220 0.63 -12.03 -0.98
N ILE A 221 -0.08 -13.10 -1.32
CA ILE A 221 0.43 -14.47 -1.26
C ILE A 221 0.42 -15.09 -2.65
N ALA A 222 1.60 -15.33 -3.20
CA ALA A 222 1.79 -15.93 -4.51
C ALA A 222 2.21 -17.39 -4.39
N GLY A 223 1.32 -18.31 -4.75
CA GLY A 223 1.58 -19.74 -4.84
C GLY A 223 2.59 -20.08 -5.94
N ALA A 224 3.04 -21.32 -6.01
CA ALA A 224 4.07 -21.74 -6.94
C ALA A 224 3.73 -21.40 -8.41
N ASN A 225 4.70 -20.87 -9.16
CA ASN A 225 4.56 -20.49 -10.57
C ASN A 225 3.44 -19.46 -10.84
N SER A 226 2.98 -18.73 -9.83
CA SER A 226 1.94 -17.71 -9.97
C SER A 226 2.53 -16.32 -10.15
N ASN A 227 1.71 -15.40 -10.69
CA ASN A 227 2.10 -14.02 -10.92
C ASN A 227 1.06 -13.05 -10.36
N ILE A 228 1.50 -12.14 -9.49
CA ILE A 228 0.67 -11.04 -8.99
C ILE A 228 1.29 -9.72 -9.41
N THR A 229 0.52 -8.91 -10.11
CA THR A 229 0.86 -7.52 -10.38
C THR A 229 -0.04 -6.63 -9.53
N TYR A 230 0.58 -5.89 -8.60
CA TYR A 230 -0.11 -5.05 -7.63
C TYR A 230 0.16 -3.57 -7.90
N GLY A 231 -0.89 -2.82 -8.20
CA GLY A 231 -0.85 -1.38 -8.36
C GLY A 231 -1.54 -0.65 -7.21
N SER A 232 -1.01 0.49 -6.78
CA SER A 232 -1.68 1.38 -5.83
C SER A 232 -1.45 2.84 -6.22
N VAL A 233 -2.51 3.66 -6.10
CA VAL A 233 -2.38 5.12 -6.09
C VAL A 233 -3.10 5.64 -4.85
N ASP A 234 -2.31 5.97 -3.83
CA ASP A 234 -2.79 6.46 -2.54
C ASP A 234 -2.87 7.99 -2.59
N TYR A 235 -4.08 8.55 -2.59
CA TYR A 235 -4.29 10.00 -2.63
C TYR A 235 -5.32 10.43 -1.58
N MET A 236 -4.94 10.33 -0.32
CA MET A 236 -5.72 10.80 0.83
C MET A 236 -5.32 12.23 1.18
N ASP A 237 -6.28 13.04 1.60
CA ASP A 237 -6.08 14.43 2.02
C ASP A 237 -5.17 14.56 3.24
N LYS A 238 -4.80 15.80 3.56
CA LYS A 238 -4.01 16.13 4.75
C LYS A 238 -4.78 15.83 6.04
N GLY A 239 -4.05 15.71 7.13
CA GLY A 239 -4.59 15.49 8.47
C GLY A 239 -4.58 14.03 8.89
N PHE A 240 -4.47 13.08 7.97
CA PHE A 240 -4.26 11.68 8.32
C PHE A 240 -2.81 11.42 8.76
N THR A 241 -2.69 10.59 9.82
CA THR A 241 -1.39 9.97 10.14
C THR A 241 -1.38 8.55 9.61
N GLY A 242 -0.55 8.29 8.59
CA GLY A 242 -0.55 7.02 7.86
C GLY A 242 0.38 5.97 8.44
N HIS A 243 -0.13 4.75 8.60
CA HIS A 243 0.67 3.54 8.80
C HIS A 243 0.23 2.48 7.79
N ILE A 244 1.12 2.17 6.84
CA ILE A 244 0.82 1.31 5.70
C ILE A 244 1.81 0.16 5.68
N ILE A 245 1.31 -1.07 5.75
CA ILE A 245 2.09 -2.29 5.56
C ILE A 245 1.60 -2.99 4.31
N ARG A 246 2.51 -3.26 3.37
CA ARG A 246 2.26 -4.16 2.24
C ARG A 246 3.27 -5.30 2.31
N ARG A 247 2.79 -6.51 2.52
CA ARG A 247 3.64 -7.68 2.72
C ARG A 247 3.37 -8.76 1.68
N GLY A 248 4.39 -9.08 0.89
CA GLY A 248 4.35 -10.15 -0.10
C GLY A 248 5.10 -11.39 0.36
N ILE A 249 4.58 -12.57 0.04
CA ILE A 249 5.29 -13.85 0.14
C ILE A 249 5.14 -14.65 -1.15
N THR A 250 6.21 -15.31 -1.57
CA THR A 250 6.24 -16.08 -2.82
C THR A 250 6.70 -17.50 -2.59
N GLU A 251 6.05 -18.45 -3.27
CA GLU A 251 6.52 -19.81 -3.44
C GLU A 251 7.47 -19.93 -4.66
N ALA A 252 7.86 -21.17 -5.01
CA ALA A 252 8.82 -21.40 -6.09
C ALA A 252 8.29 -20.90 -7.45
N ASP A 253 9.17 -20.27 -8.25
CA ASP A 253 8.88 -19.73 -9.58
C ASP A 253 7.79 -18.63 -9.60
N ALA A 254 7.35 -18.16 -8.43
CA ALA A 254 6.32 -17.13 -8.32
C ALA A 254 6.89 -15.71 -8.42
N SER A 255 6.04 -14.77 -8.80
CA SER A 255 6.42 -13.35 -8.88
C SER A 255 5.38 -12.42 -8.27
N ILE A 256 5.88 -11.35 -7.58
CA ILE A 256 5.06 -10.23 -7.15
C ILE A 256 5.69 -8.93 -7.64
N ASN A 257 4.95 -8.19 -8.48
CA ASN A 257 5.37 -6.93 -9.06
C ASN A 257 4.55 -5.76 -8.49
N TRP A 258 5.20 -4.88 -7.76
CA TRP A 258 4.59 -3.72 -7.11
C TRP A 258 4.76 -2.46 -7.95
N ALA A 259 3.67 -1.71 -8.11
CA ALA A 259 3.61 -0.42 -8.78
C ALA A 259 2.89 0.60 -7.88
N LEU A 260 3.65 1.39 -7.11
CA LEU A 260 3.11 2.17 -6.00
C LEU A 260 3.26 3.68 -6.24
N GLY A 261 2.13 4.39 -6.31
CA GLY A 261 2.02 5.83 -6.31
C GLY A 261 1.62 6.35 -4.91
N LEU A 262 2.60 6.82 -4.14
CA LEU A 262 2.42 7.23 -2.75
C LEU A 262 2.22 8.75 -2.68
N MET A 263 0.97 9.18 -2.87
CA MET A 263 0.62 10.60 -3.09
C MET A 263 -0.20 11.21 -1.96
N ASN A 264 -0.40 10.49 -0.82
CA ASN A 264 -1.12 11.04 0.33
C ASN A 264 -0.56 12.39 0.78
N GLU A 265 -1.42 13.26 1.31
CA GLU A 265 -1.01 14.58 1.82
C GLU A 265 -0.67 14.60 3.32
N GLY A 266 -0.98 13.53 4.05
CA GLY A 266 -0.61 13.34 5.47
C GLY A 266 0.79 12.76 5.68
N SER A 267 1.30 12.85 6.89
CA SER A 267 2.56 12.19 7.27
C SER A 267 2.37 10.68 7.40
N GLN A 268 3.36 9.87 6.96
CA GLN A 268 3.15 8.42 6.87
C GLN A 268 4.42 7.60 7.06
N ILE A 269 4.22 6.41 7.62
CA ILE A 269 5.20 5.34 7.68
C ILE A 269 4.69 4.22 6.78
N ILE A 270 5.55 3.77 5.88
CA ILE A 270 5.22 2.76 4.89
C ILE A 270 6.28 1.65 4.96
N ASP A 271 5.83 0.42 5.11
CA ASP A 271 6.65 -0.80 5.04
C ASP A 271 6.15 -1.67 3.90
N ASN A 272 6.92 -1.73 2.82
CA ASN A 272 6.69 -2.66 1.71
C ASN A 272 7.77 -3.73 1.75
N THR A 273 7.42 -4.93 2.18
CA THR A 273 8.36 -6.04 2.30
C THR A 273 7.87 -7.24 1.49
N THR A 274 8.75 -7.81 0.65
CA THR A 274 8.50 -9.09 -0.02
C THR A 274 9.50 -10.14 0.46
N ASN A 275 8.98 -11.29 0.89
CA ASN A 275 9.76 -12.45 1.29
C ASN A 275 9.74 -13.50 0.17
N LEU A 276 10.87 -13.72 -0.50
CA LEU A 276 11.04 -14.69 -1.57
C LEU A 276 11.40 -16.05 -0.96
N PHE A 277 10.39 -16.83 -0.56
CA PHE A 277 10.60 -18.12 0.09
C PHE A 277 10.97 -19.22 -0.89
N GLY A 278 10.34 -19.22 -2.06
CA GLY A 278 10.56 -20.25 -3.06
C GLY A 278 11.78 -20.00 -3.94
N ASP A 279 12.40 -21.07 -4.43
CA ASP A 279 13.48 -20.99 -5.40
C ASP A 279 13.00 -20.34 -6.71
N ARG A 280 13.86 -19.54 -7.36
CA ARG A 280 13.59 -18.80 -8.62
C ARG A 280 12.42 -17.82 -8.54
N SER A 281 11.94 -17.52 -7.34
CA SER A 281 10.90 -16.49 -7.19
C SER A 281 11.48 -15.08 -7.35
N THR A 282 10.63 -14.15 -7.76
CA THR A 282 11.06 -12.79 -8.09
C THR A 282 10.16 -11.72 -7.47
N SER A 283 10.71 -10.55 -7.23
CA SER A 283 9.91 -9.37 -6.87
C SER A 283 10.54 -8.10 -7.43
N SER A 284 9.70 -7.28 -8.06
CA SER A 284 10.03 -5.92 -8.47
C SER A 284 9.17 -4.92 -7.70
N LEU A 285 9.81 -4.04 -6.91
CA LEU A 285 9.13 -3.02 -6.11
C LEU A 285 9.46 -1.64 -6.68
N LYS A 286 8.51 -1.02 -7.38
CA LYS A 286 8.65 0.31 -7.98
C LYS A 286 7.72 1.29 -7.31
N SER A 287 8.26 2.42 -6.85
CA SER A 287 7.45 3.44 -6.17
C SER A 287 7.82 4.86 -6.56
N VAL A 288 6.79 5.69 -6.64
CA VAL A 288 6.87 7.13 -6.86
C VAL A 288 6.25 7.86 -5.68
N VAL A 289 6.93 8.87 -5.17
CA VAL A 289 6.50 9.66 -4.01
C VAL A 289 6.57 11.15 -4.33
N VAL A 290 5.51 11.89 -3.99
CA VAL A 290 5.55 13.37 -4.02
C VAL A 290 5.12 13.90 -2.66
N GLY A 291 6.07 14.46 -1.92
CA GLY A 291 5.83 15.09 -0.62
C GLY A 291 5.71 16.62 -0.75
N THR A 292 4.72 17.19 -0.06
CA THR A 292 4.42 18.64 -0.06
C THR A 292 4.12 19.13 1.36
N GLY A 293 4.10 20.45 1.59
CA GLY A 293 3.80 21.04 2.90
C GLY A 293 4.80 20.63 3.98
N GLU A 294 4.30 20.21 5.12
CA GLU A 294 5.08 19.79 6.30
C GLU A 294 5.17 18.23 6.42
N GLN A 295 4.88 17.51 5.35
CA GLN A 295 4.82 16.05 5.38
C GLN A 295 6.13 15.40 5.83
N LYS A 296 5.98 14.32 6.59
CA LYS A 296 7.08 13.42 6.96
C LYS A 296 6.77 12.02 6.44
N ILE A 297 7.60 11.54 5.54
CA ILE A 297 7.42 10.25 4.87
C ILE A 297 8.59 9.35 5.23
N ASN A 298 8.31 8.21 5.86
CA ASN A 298 9.29 7.13 6.03
C ASN A 298 8.86 5.96 5.16
N LEU A 299 9.63 5.65 4.13
CA LEU A 299 9.37 4.56 3.20
C LEU A 299 10.45 3.50 3.30
N THR A 300 10.11 2.36 3.86
CA THR A 300 10.92 1.15 3.83
C THR A 300 10.47 0.25 2.70
N SER A 301 11.38 -0.10 1.81
CA SER A 301 11.19 -1.09 0.75
C SER A 301 12.20 -2.20 0.97
N LYS A 302 11.72 -3.42 1.17
CA LYS A 302 12.56 -4.55 1.57
C LYS A 302 12.25 -5.80 0.76
N ILE A 303 13.28 -6.47 0.27
CA ILE A 303 13.16 -7.80 -0.34
C ILE A 303 14.12 -8.73 0.40
N VAL A 304 13.56 -9.81 0.96
CA VAL A 304 14.32 -10.84 1.68
C VAL A 304 14.27 -12.14 0.88
N GLN A 305 15.44 -12.64 0.54
CA GLN A 305 15.61 -13.81 -0.32
C GLN A 305 15.92 -15.04 0.51
N TYR A 306 14.94 -15.92 0.63
CA TYR A 306 15.01 -17.21 1.34
C TYR A 306 15.15 -18.39 0.38
N GLY A 307 14.84 -18.22 -0.92
CA GLY A 307 15.04 -19.19 -1.98
C GLY A 307 16.38 -19.01 -2.69
N LYS A 308 16.79 -19.97 -3.51
CA LYS A 308 17.94 -19.91 -4.42
C LYS A 308 17.53 -19.33 -5.76
N GLU A 309 18.46 -18.71 -6.48
CA GLU A 309 18.23 -18.18 -7.83
C GLU A 309 17.09 -17.14 -7.85
N THR A 310 16.86 -16.45 -6.73
CA THR A 310 15.83 -15.42 -6.61
C THR A 310 16.30 -14.08 -7.15
N ASP A 311 15.37 -13.25 -7.65
CA ASP A 311 15.69 -11.90 -8.14
C ASP A 311 14.83 -10.84 -7.45
N GLY A 312 15.49 -9.89 -6.79
CA GLY A 312 14.88 -8.77 -6.09
C GLY A 312 15.32 -7.43 -6.66
N TYR A 313 14.35 -6.61 -7.12
CA TYR A 313 14.62 -5.28 -7.64
C TYR A 313 13.79 -4.21 -6.94
N ILE A 314 14.45 -3.17 -6.43
CA ILE A 314 13.80 -2.02 -5.78
C ILE A 314 14.14 -0.74 -6.53
N LEU A 315 13.11 0.02 -6.99
CA LEU A 315 13.26 1.30 -7.65
C LEU A 315 12.36 2.35 -7.01
N LYS A 316 12.95 3.42 -6.45
CA LYS A 316 12.21 4.50 -5.78
C LYS A 316 12.64 5.86 -6.28
N HIS A 317 11.69 6.65 -6.77
CA HIS A 317 11.89 8.07 -7.03
C HIS A 317 10.96 8.92 -6.17
N GLY A 318 11.51 9.95 -5.54
CA GLY A 318 10.74 10.88 -4.71
C GLY A 318 11.05 12.33 -5.02
N VAL A 319 10.04 13.18 -4.95
CA VAL A 319 10.15 14.63 -5.06
C VAL A 319 9.63 15.26 -3.78
N MET A 320 10.44 16.11 -3.15
CA MET A 320 10.09 16.82 -1.92
C MET A 320 10.03 18.32 -2.19
N LYS A 321 8.88 18.93 -1.88
CA LYS A 321 8.61 20.37 -2.01
C LYS A 321 8.47 21.01 -0.63
N GLU A 322 8.53 22.34 -0.58
CA GLU A 322 8.27 23.17 0.59
C GLU A 322 9.09 22.71 1.82
N HIS A 323 8.49 22.22 2.88
CA HIS A 323 9.13 21.70 4.09
C HIS A 323 9.01 20.18 4.23
N ALA A 324 8.55 19.49 3.18
CA ALA A 324 8.40 18.05 3.22
C ALA A 324 9.73 17.33 3.44
N SER A 325 9.68 16.25 4.18
CA SER A 325 10.85 15.42 4.47
C SER A 325 10.58 13.94 4.21
N SER A 326 11.56 13.26 3.62
CA SER A 326 11.48 11.81 3.38
C SER A 326 12.72 11.07 3.87
N VAL A 327 12.49 9.83 4.32
CA VAL A 327 13.53 8.82 4.58
C VAL A 327 13.20 7.60 3.73
N PHE A 328 14.07 7.28 2.77
CA PHE A 328 13.94 6.12 1.90
C PHE A 328 14.91 5.03 2.34
N ASN A 329 14.39 3.97 2.96
CA ASN A 329 15.16 2.79 3.32
C ASN A 329 14.97 1.73 2.24
N GLY A 330 16.04 1.35 1.55
CA GLY A 330 16.06 0.25 0.59
C GLY A 330 16.85 -0.92 1.19
N ILE A 331 16.23 -2.11 1.34
CA ILE A 331 16.88 -3.25 1.97
C ILE A 331 16.81 -4.46 1.05
N GLY A 332 17.95 -4.86 0.50
CA GLY A 332 18.14 -6.16 -0.14
C GLY A 332 18.80 -7.12 0.82
N TYR A 333 18.16 -8.26 1.12
CA TYR A 333 18.71 -9.24 2.04
C TYR A 333 18.78 -10.63 1.42
N ILE A 334 19.97 -11.13 1.13
CA ILE A 334 20.20 -12.49 0.66
C ILE A 334 20.68 -13.33 1.83
N LYS A 335 19.91 -14.36 2.18
CA LYS A 335 20.21 -15.27 3.27
C LYS A 335 21.33 -16.26 2.92
N HIS A 336 22.00 -16.80 3.92
CA HIS A 336 23.02 -17.83 3.74
C HIS A 336 22.48 -19.07 3.02
N GLY A 337 23.25 -19.64 2.09
CA GLY A 337 22.89 -20.79 1.28
C GLY A 337 21.97 -20.47 0.08
N ARG A 338 21.70 -19.17 -0.21
CA ARG A 338 20.81 -18.73 -1.31
C ARG A 338 21.61 -18.29 -2.52
N THR A 339 22.30 -19.27 -3.10
CA THR A 339 23.22 -19.08 -4.22
C THR A 339 22.52 -18.60 -5.49
N LYS A 340 23.25 -17.88 -6.35
CA LYS A 340 22.82 -17.31 -7.64
C LYS A 340 21.67 -16.31 -7.56
N SER A 341 21.39 -15.79 -6.35
CA SER A 341 20.39 -14.75 -6.16
C SER A 341 20.91 -13.37 -6.56
N ILE A 342 19.98 -12.50 -6.98
CA ILE A 342 20.27 -11.14 -7.44
C ILE A 342 19.50 -10.15 -6.58
N ALA A 343 20.18 -9.11 -6.06
CA ALA A 343 19.55 -8.03 -5.28
C ALA A 343 20.03 -6.66 -5.77
N ASN A 344 19.20 -5.97 -6.51
CA ASN A 344 19.49 -4.63 -7.02
C ASN A 344 18.53 -3.59 -6.47
N GLN A 345 19.04 -2.40 -6.16
CA GLN A 345 18.20 -1.29 -5.72
C GLN A 345 18.70 0.07 -6.19
N GLU A 346 17.75 0.94 -6.47
CA GLU A 346 17.98 2.34 -6.78
C GLU A 346 17.01 3.24 -6.04
N SER A 347 17.52 4.31 -5.42
CA SER A 347 16.71 5.32 -4.72
C SER A 347 17.17 6.72 -5.11
N ARG A 348 16.26 7.54 -5.64
CA ARG A 348 16.55 8.92 -5.99
C ARG A 348 15.55 9.87 -5.34
N VAL A 349 16.05 10.94 -4.72
CA VAL A 349 15.22 12.00 -4.12
C VAL A 349 15.64 13.35 -4.70
N LEU A 350 14.68 14.06 -5.27
CA LEU A 350 14.83 15.42 -5.78
C LEU A 350 14.16 16.41 -4.83
N MET A 351 14.92 17.40 -4.37
CA MET A 351 14.40 18.47 -3.51
C MET A 351 14.22 19.76 -4.33
N LEU A 352 13.00 20.32 -4.28
CA LEU A 352 12.63 21.53 -5.00
C LEU A 352 12.74 22.79 -4.15
N SER A 353 12.90 22.66 -2.84
CA SER A 353 13.00 23.77 -1.91
C SER A 353 14.23 23.64 -1.03
N GLU A 354 14.71 24.78 -0.50
CA GLU A 354 15.82 24.79 0.47
C GLU A 354 15.45 24.18 1.81
N HIS A 355 14.16 24.12 2.12
CA HIS A 355 13.62 23.58 3.36
C HIS A 355 13.22 22.11 3.26
N ALA A 356 13.11 21.59 2.02
CA ALA A 356 12.83 20.17 1.80
C ALA A 356 14.03 19.31 2.20
N ARG A 357 13.74 18.10 2.67
CA ARG A 357 14.76 17.13 3.07
C ARG A 357 14.50 15.75 2.48
N GLY A 358 15.55 15.13 1.99
CA GLY A 358 15.55 13.73 1.57
C GLY A 358 16.72 12.97 2.20
N ASP A 359 16.45 11.78 2.70
CA ASP A 359 17.47 10.82 3.12
C ASP A 359 17.26 9.52 2.34
N ALA A 360 18.31 9.01 1.70
CA ALA A 360 18.29 7.71 1.03
C ALA A 360 19.30 6.78 1.72
N ASN A 361 18.81 5.64 2.21
CA ASN A 361 19.59 4.65 2.95
C ASN A 361 19.53 3.31 2.21
N PRO A 362 20.39 3.05 1.25
CA PRO A 362 20.50 1.73 0.65
C PRO A 362 21.24 0.79 1.59
N ILE A 363 20.66 -0.36 1.88
CA ILE A 363 21.20 -1.40 2.78
C ILE A 363 21.25 -2.72 2.01
N LEU A 364 22.43 -3.34 1.97
CA LEU A 364 22.62 -4.69 1.46
C LEU A 364 23.07 -5.58 2.61
N LEU A 365 22.27 -6.60 2.90
CA LEU A 365 22.58 -7.65 3.86
C LEU A 365 22.85 -8.93 3.07
N ILE A 366 24.13 -9.29 2.91
CA ILE A 366 24.52 -10.37 2.01
C ILE A 366 25.27 -11.42 2.84
N ASP A 367 24.61 -12.55 3.08
CA ASP A 367 25.13 -13.67 3.86
C ASP A 367 25.63 -14.82 2.95
N GLU A 368 25.77 -14.58 1.62
CA GLU A 368 26.15 -15.59 0.61
C GLU A 368 27.15 -15.01 -0.39
N ASP A 369 28.12 -15.81 -0.83
CA ASP A 369 29.21 -15.38 -1.71
C ASP A 369 28.85 -15.49 -3.21
N ASP A 370 28.11 -16.53 -3.61
CA ASP A 370 27.73 -16.79 -5.01
C ASP A 370 26.43 -16.03 -5.38
N VAL A 371 26.49 -14.69 -5.38
CA VAL A 371 25.35 -13.80 -5.64
C VAL A 371 25.77 -12.54 -6.38
N GLN A 372 24.79 -11.79 -6.89
CA GLN A 372 24.98 -10.46 -7.44
C GLN A 372 24.16 -9.46 -6.61
N ALA A 373 24.81 -8.41 -6.12
CA ALA A 373 24.12 -7.37 -5.36
C ALA A 373 24.65 -5.99 -5.72
N GLY A 374 23.77 -5.04 -5.86
CA GLY A 374 24.13 -3.67 -6.17
C GLY A 374 23.14 -2.66 -5.62
N HIS A 375 23.63 -1.46 -5.28
CA HIS A 375 22.76 -0.35 -4.95
C HIS A 375 23.23 0.97 -5.57
N ALA A 376 22.27 1.84 -5.84
CA ALA A 376 22.51 3.24 -6.19
C ALA A 376 21.61 4.14 -5.36
N ALA A 377 22.14 5.27 -4.90
CA ALA A 377 21.35 6.29 -4.22
C ALA A 377 21.81 7.69 -4.64
N SER A 378 20.85 8.57 -4.87
CA SER A 378 21.13 9.99 -5.07
C SER A 378 20.09 10.85 -4.36
N VAL A 379 20.57 11.89 -3.70
CA VAL A 379 19.73 12.92 -3.10
C VAL A 379 20.31 14.26 -3.53
N GLY A 380 19.51 15.08 -4.21
CA GLY A 380 19.97 16.34 -4.75
C GLY A 380 18.87 17.38 -4.84
N ARG A 381 19.28 18.62 -5.02
CA ARG A 381 18.37 19.71 -5.37
C ARG A 381 18.24 19.82 -6.89
N VAL A 382 17.16 20.44 -7.32
CA VAL A 382 17.05 20.85 -8.73
C VAL A 382 18.24 21.71 -9.09
N ASP A 383 18.84 21.41 -10.23
CA ASP A 383 19.93 22.20 -10.79
C ASP A 383 19.39 23.61 -11.21
N PRO A 384 19.89 24.69 -10.61
CA PRO A 384 19.46 26.05 -10.96
C PRO A 384 19.69 26.37 -12.43
N ASP A 385 20.74 25.85 -13.04
CA ASP A 385 21.05 26.08 -14.45
C ASP A 385 20.02 25.44 -15.39
N GLN A 386 19.48 24.27 -15.02
CA GLN A 386 18.38 23.66 -15.76
C GLN A 386 17.11 24.52 -15.70
N LEU A 387 16.76 25.02 -14.52
CA LEU A 387 15.61 25.93 -14.39
C LEU A 387 15.85 27.25 -15.17
N TYR A 388 17.04 27.84 -15.01
CA TYR A 388 17.40 29.03 -15.75
C TYR A 388 17.33 28.83 -17.25
N TYR A 389 17.82 27.72 -17.78
CA TYR A 389 17.74 27.40 -19.21
C TYR A 389 16.30 27.36 -19.71
N LEU A 390 15.39 26.64 -18.99
CA LEU A 390 13.98 26.56 -19.35
C LEU A 390 13.33 27.98 -19.30
N MET A 391 13.60 28.73 -18.24
CA MET A 391 13.09 30.10 -18.09
C MET A 391 13.63 31.06 -19.15
N SER A 392 14.87 30.92 -19.60
CA SER A 392 15.45 31.72 -20.68
C SER A 392 14.77 31.48 -22.04
N ARG A 393 14.04 30.36 -22.18
CA ARG A 393 13.21 30.02 -23.35
C ARG A 393 11.77 30.52 -23.25
N GLY A 394 11.45 31.33 -22.23
CA GLY A 394 10.14 31.92 -22.01
C GLY A 394 9.17 31.04 -21.20
N ILE A 395 9.66 29.97 -20.63
CA ILE A 395 8.86 29.10 -19.72
C ILE A 395 8.83 29.74 -18.35
N SER A 396 7.66 29.83 -17.69
CA SER A 396 7.57 30.35 -16.33
C SER A 396 8.32 29.42 -15.34
N GLN A 397 8.78 29.97 -14.21
CA GLN A 397 9.47 29.16 -13.19
C GLN A 397 8.62 27.96 -12.77
N ARG A 398 7.34 28.16 -12.51
CA ARG A 398 6.40 27.09 -12.12
C ARG A 398 6.33 25.98 -13.19
N GLU A 399 6.25 26.35 -14.45
CA GLU A 399 6.20 25.39 -15.55
C GLU A 399 7.55 24.69 -15.75
N ALA A 400 8.67 25.38 -15.54
CA ALA A 400 10.00 24.78 -15.59
C ALA A 400 10.17 23.74 -14.46
N GLU A 401 9.77 24.05 -13.23
CA GLU A 401 9.77 23.09 -12.12
C GLU A 401 8.90 21.87 -12.44
N ARG A 402 7.69 22.08 -12.97
CA ARG A 402 6.79 21.02 -13.40
C ARG A 402 7.45 20.09 -14.41
N LEU A 403 8.08 20.61 -15.44
CA LEU A 403 8.78 19.83 -16.47
C LEU A 403 9.94 19.02 -15.88
N VAL A 404 10.71 19.59 -14.95
CA VAL A 404 11.79 18.89 -14.27
C VAL A 404 11.26 17.73 -13.44
N ILE A 405 10.17 17.93 -12.68
CA ILE A 405 9.54 16.88 -11.89
C ILE A 405 9.07 15.71 -12.77
N HIS A 406 8.33 16.04 -13.84
CA HIS A 406 7.86 15.02 -14.77
C HIS A 406 9.03 14.23 -15.39
N GLY A 407 10.07 14.92 -15.86
CA GLY A 407 11.26 14.28 -16.41
C GLY A 407 11.98 13.38 -15.41
N PHE A 408 11.97 13.76 -14.12
CA PHE A 408 12.58 12.96 -13.05
C PHE A 408 11.76 11.72 -12.67
N LEU A 409 10.43 11.83 -12.62
CA LEU A 409 9.56 10.72 -12.20
C LEU A 409 9.18 9.78 -13.36
N ASP A 410 9.10 10.29 -14.60
CA ASP A 410 8.63 9.54 -15.77
C ASP A 410 9.41 8.24 -16.05
N PRO A 411 10.74 8.14 -15.85
CA PRO A 411 11.45 6.88 -16.00
C PRO A 411 10.87 5.74 -15.13
N VAL A 412 10.47 6.03 -13.89
CA VAL A 412 9.85 5.05 -13.00
C VAL A 412 8.40 4.79 -13.41
N VAL A 413 7.64 5.88 -13.69
CA VAL A 413 6.25 5.76 -14.13
C VAL A 413 6.11 4.89 -15.38
N ARG A 414 7.03 5.00 -16.34
CA ARG A 414 7.03 4.17 -17.55
C ARG A 414 7.27 2.69 -17.29
N GLU A 415 8.05 2.38 -16.27
CA GLU A 415 8.36 0.99 -15.89
C GLU A 415 7.24 0.31 -15.09
N LEU A 416 6.21 1.06 -14.65
CA LEU A 416 5.07 0.46 -13.96
C LEU A 416 4.30 -0.48 -14.91
N PRO A 417 3.90 -1.67 -14.46
CA PRO A 417 3.32 -2.68 -15.36
C PRO A 417 1.84 -2.44 -15.69
N ILE A 418 1.19 -1.44 -15.10
CA ILE A 418 -0.26 -1.22 -15.20
C ILE A 418 -0.53 0.16 -15.82
N GLU A 419 -1.15 0.19 -17.01
CA GLU A 419 -1.40 1.44 -17.75
C GLU A 419 -2.35 2.40 -17.02
N ASP A 420 -3.39 1.87 -16.36
CA ASP A 420 -4.32 2.70 -15.60
C ASP A 420 -3.63 3.38 -14.42
N VAL A 421 -2.74 2.68 -13.72
CA VAL A 421 -1.92 3.26 -12.65
C VAL A 421 -1.00 4.36 -13.20
N LYS A 422 -0.41 4.16 -14.36
CA LYS A 422 0.41 5.20 -15.01
C LYS A 422 -0.39 6.46 -15.30
N ARG A 423 -1.59 6.29 -15.86
CA ARG A 423 -2.50 7.41 -16.19
C ARG A 423 -2.87 8.17 -14.91
N GLN A 424 -3.44 7.50 -13.95
CA GLN A 424 -3.86 8.06 -12.66
C GLN A 424 -2.70 8.76 -11.94
N LEU A 425 -1.54 8.11 -11.91
CA LEU A 425 -0.37 8.67 -11.27
C LEU A 425 0.10 9.97 -11.92
N ARG A 426 0.10 10.04 -13.26
CA ARG A 426 0.41 11.29 -13.97
C ARG A 426 -0.55 12.40 -13.61
N GLU A 427 -1.85 12.12 -13.54
CA GLU A 427 -2.87 13.10 -13.15
C GLU A 427 -2.71 13.60 -11.71
N VAL A 428 -2.43 12.69 -10.78
CA VAL A 428 -2.21 13.05 -9.37
C VAL A 428 -0.91 13.83 -9.19
N ILE A 429 0.18 13.42 -9.86
CA ILE A 429 1.44 14.18 -9.87
C ILE A 429 1.17 15.58 -10.38
N GLU A 430 0.44 15.75 -11.49
CA GLU A 430 0.08 17.03 -12.04
C GLU A 430 -0.68 17.90 -11.03
N ARG A 431 -1.67 17.35 -10.35
CA ARG A 431 -2.42 18.07 -9.30
C ARG A 431 -1.53 18.53 -8.14
N LYS A 432 -0.60 17.65 -7.65
CA LYS A 432 0.33 17.98 -6.55
C LYS A 432 1.41 18.98 -6.93
N VAL A 433 1.83 18.96 -8.16
CA VAL A 433 2.88 19.86 -8.67
C VAL A 433 2.32 21.23 -9.04
N SER A 434 1.05 21.26 -9.45
CA SER A 434 0.36 22.49 -9.85
C SER A 434 -0.17 23.34 -8.68
N LYS A 435 -0.25 22.76 -7.48
CA LYS A 435 -0.54 23.48 -6.24
C LYS A 435 0.74 24.20 -5.78
#